data_0111e0dc3682d5cde561db9ba4fe25cc
#
_entry.id   0111e0dc3682d5cde561db9ba4fe25cc
#
_cell.length_a   1.000
_cell.length_b   1.000
_cell.length_c   1.000
_cell.angle_alpha   90.00
_cell.angle_beta   90.00
_cell.angle_gamma   90.00
#
_symmetry.space_group_name_H-M   'P 1'
#
loop_
_entity.id
_entity.type
_entity.pdbx_description
1 polymer ?
#
loop_
_entity_poly.entity_id
_entity_poly.type
_entity_poly.pdbx_seq_one_letter_code
_entity_poly.pdbx_strand_id
1 'polypeptide(L)'
;MDKQNRKAIIAGNWKMNKTATEAAALIDELIPAVKDATCEVVICVPFTDLTTAVAKCKGTNIHVGAENVHFENSGAFTGEISADMLVDLGVEYVVIGHSERRQYFAETDETVNKRSRAALAAGLKPIICVGESLTQREQGVTEELVRMQTKIALNGVTAEELKNVVIAYEPIWAIGTGKTATSEQAEEVCREIRAIIRDMYGARAARGVSILYGGSMNAKNAAELLAQPDVDGGLIGGASLKPNDFATIIAATGEANE
;
A
#
# COMPACT_ATOMS: atom_id res chain seq x y z
N MET A 1 8.90 -15.87 -12.22
CA MET A 1 9.60 -15.75 -10.92
C MET A 1 8.71 -16.36 -9.87
N ASP A 2 9.24 -17.12 -8.93
CA ASP A 2 8.42 -17.84 -7.94
C ASP A 2 7.84 -16.86 -6.90
N LYS A 3 6.51 -16.77 -6.81
CA LYS A 3 5.77 -15.93 -5.84
C LYS A 3 5.70 -16.59 -4.45
N GLN A 4 6.10 -17.85 -4.28
CA GLN A 4 5.91 -18.65 -3.06
C GLN A 4 6.52 -18.05 -1.78
N ASN A 5 7.47 -17.13 -1.93
CA ASN A 5 8.14 -16.48 -0.81
C ASN A 5 7.63 -15.04 -0.53
N ARG A 6 6.61 -14.59 -1.26
CA ARG A 6 6.03 -13.25 -1.10
C ARG A 6 4.61 -13.34 -0.59
N LYS A 7 4.24 -12.41 0.25
CA LYS A 7 2.87 -12.32 0.72
C LYS A 7 2.02 -11.59 -0.32
N ALA A 8 0.92 -12.20 -0.72
CA ALA A 8 -0.12 -11.48 -1.43
C ALA A 8 -0.84 -10.54 -0.46
N ILE A 9 -0.96 -9.26 -0.81
CA ILE A 9 -1.57 -8.23 0.05
C ILE A 9 -2.58 -7.43 -0.77
N ILE A 10 -3.83 -7.38 -0.31
CA ILE A 10 -4.84 -6.46 -0.85
C ILE A 10 -5.17 -5.43 0.23
N ALA A 11 -4.72 -4.21 0.01
CA ALA A 11 -4.89 -3.09 0.92
C ALA A 11 -5.91 -2.10 0.36
N GLY A 12 -6.99 -1.86 1.07
CA GLY A 12 -7.96 -0.82 0.76
C GLY A 12 -7.50 0.52 1.32
N ASN A 13 -7.30 1.51 0.46
CA ASN A 13 -7.08 2.90 0.85
C ASN A 13 -8.43 3.64 0.75
N TRP A 14 -9.05 3.89 1.90
CA TRP A 14 -10.38 4.53 1.95
C TRP A 14 -10.33 6.02 1.63
N LYS A 15 -9.14 6.60 1.77
CA LYS A 15 -8.92 8.05 1.58
C LYS A 15 -9.85 8.84 2.51
N MET A 16 -10.27 10.04 2.13
CA MET A 16 -11.17 10.89 2.92
C MET A 16 -12.62 10.47 2.73
N ASN A 17 -12.97 9.26 3.19
CA ASN A 17 -14.33 8.72 3.09
C ASN A 17 -14.71 8.01 4.38
N LYS A 18 -15.99 7.99 4.66
CA LYS A 18 -16.66 7.38 5.80
C LYS A 18 -16.51 8.18 7.10
N THR A 19 -17.57 8.21 7.84
CA THR A 19 -17.61 8.55 9.26
C THR A 19 -17.42 7.26 10.06
N ALA A 20 -17.12 7.36 11.35
CA ALA A 20 -16.93 6.18 12.20
C ALA A 20 -18.13 5.22 12.20
N THR A 21 -19.36 5.75 12.09
CA THR A 21 -20.58 4.93 11.98
C THR A 21 -20.66 4.20 10.64
N GLU A 22 -20.37 4.89 9.54
CA GLU A 22 -20.34 4.28 8.20
C GLU A 22 -19.20 3.29 8.05
N ALA A 23 -18.05 3.57 8.67
CA ALA A 23 -16.91 2.66 8.74
C ALA A 23 -17.29 1.35 9.47
N ALA A 24 -17.98 1.47 10.61
CA ALA A 24 -18.46 0.29 11.34
C ALA A 24 -19.38 -0.59 10.47
N ALA A 25 -20.33 0.02 9.76
CA ALA A 25 -21.24 -0.70 8.90
C ALA A 25 -20.53 -1.39 7.73
N LEU A 26 -19.60 -0.68 7.08
CA LEU A 26 -18.82 -1.24 5.97
C LEU A 26 -17.95 -2.43 6.41
N ILE A 27 -17.32 -2.33 7.59
CA ILE A 27 -16.50 -3.43 8.15
C ILE A 27 -17.37 -4.63 8.49
N ASP A 28 -18.56 -4.43 9.05
CA ASP A 28 -19.51 -5.53 9.37
C ASP A 28 -19.93 -6.31 8.11
N GLU A 29 -20.07 -5.64 6.96
CA GLU A 29 -20.32 -6.29 5.68
C GLU A 29 -19.08 -6.99 5.11
N LEU A 30 -17.89 -6.40 5.32
CA LEU A 30 -16.64 -6.90 4.77
C LEU A 30 -16.16 -8.18 5.47
N ILE A 31 -16.25 -8.26 6.80
CA ILE A 31 -15.75 -9.40 7.59
C ILE A 31 -16.22 -10.75 7.04
N PRO A 32 -17.54 -11.01 6.86
CA PRO A 32 -18.00 -12.29 6.33
C PRO A 32 -17.60 -12.50 4.87
N ALA A 33 -17.46 -11.43 4.09
CA ALA A 33 -17.13 -11.51 2.66
C ALA A 33 -15.68 -11.94 2.39
N VAL A 34 -14.76 -11.70 3.34
CA VAL A 34 -13.34 -11.98 3.16
C VAL A 34 -12.76 -12.98 4.17
N LYS A 35 -13.61 -13.65 4.96
CA LYS A 35 -13.19 -14.57 6.03
C LYS A 35 -12.28 -15.72 5.56
N ASP A 36 -12.46 -16.16 4.31
CA ASP A 36 -11.73 -17.27 3.70
C ASP A 36 -10.58 -16.79 2.78
N ALA A 37 -10.19 -15.48 2.87
CA ALA A 37 -9.11 -14.93 2.07
C ALA A 37 -7.79 -15.64 2.35
N THR A 38 -7.04 -15.95 1.30
CA THR A 38 -5.70 -16.58 1.36
C THR A 38 -4.57 -15.55 1.35
N CYS A 39 -4.88 -14.28 1.11
CA CYS A 39 -3.94 -13.15 1.16
C CYS A 39 -4.10 -12.34 2.46
N GLU A 40 -3.13 -11.46 2.74
CA GLU A 40 -3.32 -10.43 3.78
C GLU A 40 -4.33 -9.38 3.28
N VAL A 41 -5.41 -9.21 4.04
CA VAL A 41 -6.44 -8.19 3.80
C VAL A 41 -6.18 -7.02 4.73
N VAL A 42 -5.96 -5.83 4.17
CA VAL A 42 -5.69 -4.61 4.93
C VAL A 42 -6.73 -3.56 4.59
N ILE A 43 -7.22 -2.84 5.58
CA ILE A 43 -8.01 -1.62 5.38
C ILE A 43 -7.27 -0.43 5.98
N CYS A 44 -6.88 0.54 5.15
CA CYS A 44 -6.29 1.79 5.58
C CYS A 44 -7.39 2.84 5.62
N VAL A 45 -7.67 3.35 6.82
CA VAL A 45 -8.82 4.18 7.11
C VAL A 45 -8.40 5.55 7.66
N PRO A 46 -9.25 6.60 7.56
CA PRO A 46 -8.99 7.89 8.20
C PRO A 46 -8.70 7.76 9.70
N PHE A 47 -7.90 8.66 10.26
CA PHE A 47 -7.55 8.64 11.69
C PHE A 47 -8.77 8.60 12.62
N THR A 48 -9.86 9.26 12.23
CA THR A 48 -11.14 9.28 12.98
C THR A 48 -11.81 7.92 13.09
N ASP A 49 -11.46 6.99 12.19
CA ASP A 49 -12.10 5.68 12.08
C ASP A 49 -11.24 4.55 12.67
N LEU A 50 -9.97 4.83 13.00
CA LEU A 50 -9.01 3.82 13.46
C LEU A 50 -9.50 3.05 14.69
N THR A 51 -9.98 3.75 15.72
CA THR A 51 -10.49 3.09 16.95
C THR A 51 -11.64 2.14 16.63
N THR A 52 -12.56 2.56 15.77
CA THR A 52 -13.70 1.74 15.33
C THR A 52 -13.22 0.54 14.52
N ALA A 53 -12.31 0.77 13.56
CA ALA A 53 -11.79 -0.29 12.69
C ALA A 53 -11.04 -1.36 13.50
N VAL A 54 -10.15 -0.95 14.40
CA VAL A 54 -9.39 -1.89 15.24
C VAL A 54 -10.32 -2.71 16.14
N ALA A 55 -11.32 -2.07 16.76
CA ALA A 55 -12.28 -2.77 17.59
C ALA A 55 -13.10 -3.82 16.82
N LYS A 56 -13.54 -3.48 15.60
CA LYS A 56 -14.34 -4.34 14.72
C LYS A 56 -13.52 -5.48 14.11
N CYS A 57 -12.29 -5.21 13.70
CA CYS A 57 -11.44 -6.22 13.04
C CYS A 57 -10.75 -7.17 14.05
N LYS A 58 -10.86 -6.92 15.35
CA LYS A 58 -10.24 -7.77 16.38
C LYS A 58 -10.72 -9.22 16.28
N GLY A 59 -9.77 -10.14 16.08
CA GLY A 59 -10.07 -11.57 15.97
C GLY A 59 -10.57 -12.00 14.58
N THR A 60 -10.49 -11.12 13.59
CA THR A 60 -10.74 -11.43 12.17
C THR A 60 -9.40 -11.55 11.42
N ASN A 61 -9.45 -11.82 10.13
CA ASN A 61 -8.30 -11.83 9.22
C ASN A 61 -8.07 -10.47 8.53
N ILE A 62 -8.69 -9.40 9.00
CA ILE A 62 -8.52 -8.04 8.45
C ILE A 62 -7.56 -7.27 9.34
N HIS A 63 -6.47 -6.79 8.73
CA HIS A 63 -5.51 -5.89 9.36
C HIS A 63 -5.92 -4.44 9.17
N VAL A 64 -5.65 -3.61 10.17
CA VAL A 64 -5.98 -2.17 10.11
C VAL A 64 -4.71 -1.38 9.83
N GLY A 65 -4.83 -0.45 8.88
CA GLY A 65 -3.81 0.52 8.52
C GLY A 65 -4.28 1.96 8.71
N ALA A 66 -3.31 2.85 8.87
CA ALA A 66 -3.52 4.30 8.80
C ALA A 66 -3.14 4.83 7.41
N GLU A 67 -3.65 6.00 7.06
CA GLU A 67 -3.40 6.63 5.75
C GLU A 67 -2.20 7.59 5.76
N ASN A 68 -1.61 7.82 6.92
CA ASN A 68 -0.42 8.64 7.12
C ASN A 68 0.15 8.45 8.53
N VAL A 69 1.39 8.93 8.75
CA VAL A 69 2.06 9.02 10.05
C VAL A 69 3.06 10.18 10.03
N HIS A 70 3.25 10.86 11.14
CA HIS A 70 4.34 11.83 11.27
C HIS A 70 5.65 11.14 11.68
N PHE A 71 6.80 11.76 11.36
CA PHE A 71 8.11 11.19 11.64
C PHE A 71 8.70 11.55 13.02
N GLU A 72 8.08 12.49 13.74
CA GLU A 72 8.46 12.82 15.12
C GLU A 72 7.55 12.06 16.09
N ASN A 73 8.10 11.61 17.19
CA ASN A 73 7.37 10.84 18.19
C ASN A 73 6.40 11.70 19.01
N SER A 74 6.73 12.98 19.19
CA SER A 74 5.91 13.96 19.91
C SER A 74 6.40 15.37 19.62
N GLY A 75 5.63 16.39 20.01
CA GLY A 75 6.08 17.77 19.95
C GLY A 75 5.05 18.77 19.39
N ALA A 76 5.52 19.94 18.98
CA ALA A 76 4.69 21.03 18.48
C ALA A 76 4.33 20.82 16.98
N PHE A 77 3.59 19.75 16.69
CA PHE A 77 3.13 19.35 15.36
C PHE A 77 1.61 19.24 15.35
N THR A 78 0.93 20.36 15.55
CA THR A 78 -0.53 20.41 15.66
C THR A 78 -1.22 19.75 14.48
N GLY A 79 -2.05 18.73 14.74
CA GLY A 79 -2.80 17.98 13.73
C GLY A 79 -2.11 16.70 13.25
N GLU A 80 -0.82 16.47 13.59
CA GLU A 80 -0.10 15.26 13.21
C GLU A 80 -0.34 14.11 14.20
N ILE A 81 -0.15 12.90 13.71
CA ILE A 81 -0.28 11.64 14.46
C ILE A 81 1.06 10.91 14.41
N SER A 82 1.61 10.58 15.58
CA SER A 82 2.88 9.84 15.68
C SER A 82 2.69 8.33 15.48
N ALA A 83 3.79 7.63 15.21
CA ALA A 83 3.79 6.18 15.08
C ALA A 83 3.36 5.49 16.40
N ASP A 84 3.80 6.00 17.55
CA ASP A 84 3.42 5.46 18.85
C ASP A 84 1.91 5.56 19.12
N MET A 85 1.24 6.64 18.68
CA MET A 85 -0.21 6.79 18.76
C MET A 85 -0.94 5.73 17.92
N LEU A 86 -0.41 5.37 16.75
CA LEU A 86 -0.98 4.34 15.90
C LEU A 86 -0.81 2.95 16.49
N VAL A 87 0.38 2.65 17.02
CA VAL A 87 0.68 1.36 17.66
C VAL A 87 -0.17 1.15 18.90
N ASP A 88 -0.34 2.18 19.74
CA ASP A 88 -1.18 2.13 20.94
C ASP A 88 -2.65 1.78 20.62
N LEU A 89 -3.16 2.23 19.48
CA LEU A 89 -4.48 1.86 18.98
C LEU A 89 -4.56 0.42 18.44
N GLY A 90 -3.43 -0.22 18.12
CA GLY A 90 -3.39 -1.54 17.49
C GLY A 90 -3.37 -1.50 15.97
N VAL A 91 -2.97 -0.39 15.38
CA VAL A 91 -2.74 -0.27 13.93
C VAL A 91 -1.47 -1.05 13.54
N GLU A 92 -1.51 -1.76 12.41
CA GLU A 92 -0.40 -2.58 11.93
C GLU A 92 0.28 -2.03 10.69
N TYR A 93 -0.47 -1.41 9.80
CA TYR A 93 0.00 -0.88 8.53
C TYR A 93 -0.11 0.63 8.47
N VAL A 94 0.66 1.27 7.58
CA VAL A 94 0.50 2.69 7.31
C VAL A 94 0.89 3.02 5.87
N VAL A 95 0.02 3.72 5.15
CA VAL A 95 0.31 4.26 3.81
C VAL A 95 1.20 5.49 3.97
N ILE A 96 2.30 5.55 3.24
CA ILE A 96 3.28 6.65 3.30
C ILE A 96 3.61 7.12 1.88
N GLY A 97 3.62 8.43 1.69
CA GLY A 97 4.00 9.04 0.42
C GLY A 97 3.00 8.82 -0.71
N HIS A 98 1.73 8.56 -0.39
CA HIS A 98 0.68 8.47 -1.40
C HIS A 98 0.70 9.70 -2.32
N SER A 99 0.44 9.51 -3.61
CA SER A 99 0.50 10.56 -4.62
C SER A 99 -0.30 11.82 -4.28
N GLU A 100 -1.49 11.67 -3.68
CA GLU A 100 -2.29 12.79 -3.19
C GLU A 100 -1.56 13.60 -2.11
N ARG A 101 -0.81 12.95 -1.22
CA ARG A 101 -0.06 13.64 -0.17
C ARG A 101 1.16 14.38 -0.71
N ARG A 102 1.82 13.80 -1.72
CA ARG A 102 2.90 14.49 -2.46
C ARG A 102 2.36 15.70 -3.20
N GLN A 103 1.21 15.57 -3.84
CA GLN A 103 0.61 16.61 -4.68
C GLN A 103 -0.05 17.74 -3.87
N TYR A 104 -0.80 17.41 -2.80
CA TYR A 104 -1.63 18.38 -2.10
C TYR A 104 -1.07 18.82 -0.74
N PHE A 105 -0.17 18.05 -0.15
CA PHE A 105 0.35 18.27 1.21
C PHE A 105 1.88 18.40 1.25
N ALA A 106 2.51 18.67 0.11
CA ALA A 106 3.93 18.94 -0.03
C ALA A 106 4.87 17.85 0.56
N GLU A 107 4.45 16.58 0.55
CA GLU A 107 5.34 15.49 0.94
C GLU A 107 6.42 15.28 -0.13
N THR A 108 7.67 15.18 0.31
CA THR A 108 8.85 14.95 -0.53
C THR A 108 9.40 13.54 -0.31
N ASP A 109 10.33 13.11 -1.15
CA ASP A 109 10.99 11.81 -0.98
C ASP A 109 11.73 11.71 0.37
N GLU A 110 12.32 12.83 0.85
CA GLU A 110 12.97 12.89 2.16
C GLU A 110 11.98 12.75 3.31
N THR A 111 10.80 13.39 3.23
CA THR A 111 9.78 13.24 4.27
C THR A 111 9.16 11.86 4.24
N VAL A 112 9.01 11.24 3.07
CA VAL A 112 8.59 9.83 2.91
C VAL A 112 9.60 8.89 3.59
N ASN A 113 10.90 9.09 3.37
CA ASN A 113 11.93 8.32 4.07
C ASN A 113 11.84 8.45 5.58
N LYS A 114 11.76 9.68 6.11
CA LYS A 114 11.64 9.93 7.56
C LYS A 114 10.42 9.23 8.16
N ARG A 115 9.25 9.34 7.50
CA ARG A 115 8.00 8.68 7.93
C ARG A 115 8.13 7.15 7.90
N SER A 116 8.75 6.60 6.85
CA SER A 116 8.96 5.17 6.70
C SER A 116 9.85 4.61 7.81
N ARG A 117 10.93 5.30 8.12
CA ARG A 117 11.84 4.92 9.21
C ARG A 117 11.17 5.02 10.59
N ALA A 118 10.38 6.07 10.84
CA ALA A 118 9.63 6.20 12.09
C ALA A 118 8.59 5.07 12.24
N ALA A 119 7.88 4.74 11.17
CA ALA A 119 6.93 3.63 11.17
C ALA A 119 7.62 2.29 11.48
N LEU A 120 8.74 1.99 10.80
CA LEU A 120 9.52 0.77 11.02
C LEU A 120 10.08 0.68 12.45
N ALA A 121 10.62 1.79 12.99
CA ALA A 121 11.14 1.84 14.35
C ALA A 121 10.07 1.56 15.40
N ALA A 122 8.82 1.94 15.14
CA ALA A 122 7.68 1.65 16.00
C ALA A 122 7.06 0.25 15.77
N GLY A 123 7.53 -0.50 14.77
CA GLY A 123 7.01 -1.83 14.44
C GLY A 123 5.82 -1.85 13.48
N LEU A 124 5.45 -0.70 12.89
CA LEU A 124 4.45 -0.64 11.82
C LEU A 124 5.01 -1.18 10.50
N LYS A 125 4.13 -1.63 9.63
CA LYS A 125 4.45 -2.07 8.27
C LYS A 125 4.09 -0.95 7.28
N PRO A 126 5.07 -0.16 6.79
CA PRO A 126 4.80 0.91 5.84
C PRO A 126 4.47 0.36 4.45
N ILE A 127 3.40 0.88 3.85
CA ILE A 127 3.08 0.75 2.42
C ILE A 127 3.58 2.04 1.76
N ILE A 128 4.75 1.98 1.16
CA ILE A 128 5.44 3.15 0.60
C ILE A 128 5.03 3.33 -0.85
N CYS A 129 4.44 4.47 -1.18
CA CYS A 129 3.95 4.78 -2.51
C CYS A 129 5.02 5.47 -3.35
N VAL A 130 5.23 4.97 -4.57
CA VAL A 130 6.11 5.52 -5.59
C VAL A 130 5.41 5.50 -6.94
N GLY A 131 5.72 6.45 -7.82
CA GLY A 131 5.13 6.46 -9.15
C GLY A 131 5.27 7.80 -9.86
N GLU A 132 4.97 7.79 -11.15
CA GLU A 132 5.16 8.89 -12.07
C GLU A 132 3.84 9.54 -12.51
N SER A 133 3.93 10.82 -12.88
CA SER A 133 2.87 11.55 -13.56
C SER A 133 2.81 11.18 -15.05
N LEU A 134 1.71 11.54 -15.73
CA LEU A 134 1.57 11.35 -17.17
C LEU A 134 2.71 12.03 -17.95
N THR A 135 3.02 13.27 -17.60
CA THR A 135 4.10 14.02 -18.27
C THR A 135 5.44 13.31 -18.14
N GLN A 136 5.77 12.78 -16.97
CA GLN A 136 7.02 12.04 -16.75
C GLN A 136 7.05 10.73 -17.55
N ARG A 137 5.91 10.02 -17.66
CA ARG A 137 5.80 8.82 -18.49
C ARG A 137 5.98 9.14 -19.97
N GLU A 138 5.33 10.20 -20.47
CA GLU A 138 5.47 10.66 -21.86
C GLU A 138 6.88 11.15 -22.20
N GLN A 139 7.62 11.66 -21.21
CA GLN A 139 9.02 12.04 -21.33
C GLN A 139 9.99 10.83 -21.27
N GLY A 140 9.48 9.63 -20.96
CA GLY A 140 10.30 8.42 -20.87
C GLY A 140 11.21 8.34 -19.63
N VAL A 141 10.88 9.06 -18.53
CA VAL A 141 11.69 9.12 -17.30
C VAL A 141 11.08 8.33 -16.12
N THR A 142 10.13 7.44 -16.40
CA THR A 142 9.47 6.61 -15.37
C THR A 142 10.48 5.81 -14.54
N GLU A 143 11.42 5.14 -15.21
CA GLU A 143 12.40 4.28 -14.54
C GLU A 143 13.32 5.07 -13.62
N GLU A 144 13.86 6.18 -14.07
CA GLU A 144 14.74 7.06 -13.28
C GLU A 144 14.02 7.62 -12.07
N LEU A 145 12.76 8.05 -12.25
CA LEU A 145 11.95 8.60 -11.16
C LEU A 145 11.65 7.54 -10.10
N VAL A 146 11.15 6.39 -10.50
CA VAL A 146 10.80 5.30 -9.59
C VAL A 146 12.06 4.78 -8.88
N ARG A 147 13.20 4.73 -9.58
CA ARG A 147 14.51 4.39 -9.00
C ARG A 147 14.92 5.41 -7.94
N MET A 148 14.81 6.69 -8.22
CA MET A 148 15.12 7.75 -7.26
C MET A 148 14.21 7.68 -6.04
N GLN A 149 12.89 7.62 -6.22
CA GLN A 149 11.91 7.55 -5.15
C GLN A 149 12.13 6.33 -4.25
N THR A 150 12.32 5.14 -4.83
CA THR A 150 12.54 3.90 -4.09
C THR A 150 13.84 3.95 -3.29
N LYS A 151 14.93 4.41 -3.89
CA LYS A 151 16.23 4.52 -3.21
C LYS A 151 16.20 5.50 -2.04
N ILE A 152 15.58 6.67 -2.22
CA ILE A 152 15.47 7.67 -1.14
C ILE A 152 14.56 7.13 -0.04
N ALA A 153 13.40 6.58 -0.38
CA ALA A 153 12.45 6.03 0.59
C ALA A 153 13.08 4.95 1.48
N LEU A 154 13.96 4.11 0.92
CA LEU A 154 14.64 3.02 1.62
C LEU A 154 16.01 3.40 2.20
N ASN A 155 16.44 4.65 2.09
CA ASN A 155 17.72 5.09 2.61
C ASN A 155 17.79 4.90 4.14
N GLY A 156 18.81 4.17 4.62
CA GLY A 156 18.99 3.86 6.03
C GLY A 156 18.07 2.77 6.59
N VAL A 157 17.24 2.13 5.76
CA VAL A 157 16.46 0.93 6.13
C VAL A 157 17.40 -0.27 6.07
N THR A 158 17.41 -1.10 7.09
CA THR A 158 18.21 -2.32 7.15
C THR A 158 17.54 -3.47 6.40
N ALA A 159 18.30 -4.51 6.05
CA ALA A 159 17.72 -5.71 5.41
C ALA A 159 16.74 -6.46 6.32
N GLU A 160 16.84 -6.31 7.62
CA GLU A 160 15.88 -6.89 8.59
C GLU A 160 14.58 -6.10 8.59
N GLU A 161 14.65 -4.78 8.67
CA GLU A 161 13.47 -3.90 8.60
C GLU A 161 12.75 -4.01 7.25
N LEU A 162 13.48 -4.26 6.17
CA LEU A 162 12.92 -4.42 4.83
C LEU A 162 11.86 -5.52 4.73
N LYS A 163 11.90 -6.53 5.60
CA LYS A 163 10.88 -7.60 5.66
C LYS A 163 9.47 -7.08 6.02
N ASN A 164 9.41 -5.91 6.63
CA ASN A 164 8.15 -5.25 7.01
C ASN A 164 7.74 -4.17 6.00
N VAL A 165 8.52 -3.92 4.97
CA VAL A 165 8.23 -2.92 3.94
C VAL A 165 7.38 -3.51 2.84
N VAL A 166 6.37 -2.77 2.44
CA VAL A 166 5.57 -2.99 1.23
C VAL A 166 5.76 -1.78 0.32
N ILE A 167 5.95 -1.99 -0.98
CA ILE A 167 6.01 -0.90 -1.96
C ILE A 167 4.73 -0.91 -2.79
N ALA A 168 4.12 0.25 -2.99
CA ALA A 168 2.97 0.41 -3.89
C ALA A 168 3.36 1.28 -5.08
N TYR A 169 3.26 0.72 -6.28
CA TYR A 169 3.43 1.47 -7.52
C TYR A 169 2.14 2.18 -7.89
N GLU A 170 2.19 3.49 -7.93
CA GLU A 170 1.08 4.36 -8.30
C GLU A 170 1.35 5.03 -9.66
N PRO A 171 0.85 4.50 -10.79
CA PRO A 171 0.78 5.29 -12.03
C PRO A 171 -0.21 6.45 -11.82
N ILE A 172 0.29 7.64 -11.43
CA ILE A 172 -0.57 8.78 -11.02
C ILE A 172 -1.57 9.15 -12.13
N TRP A 173 -1.16 8.97 -13.38
CA TRP A 173 -2.00 9.19 -14.56
C TRP A 173 -3.17 8.20 -14.71
N ALA A 174 -3.15 7.11 -13.97
CA ALA A 174 -4.19 6.08 -13.94
C ALA A 174 -5.00 6.06 -12.64
N ILE A 175 -4.85 7.07 -11.76
CA ILE A 175 -5.57 7.18 -10.50
C ILE A 175 -6.73 8.17 -10.65
N GLY A 176 -7.98 7.68 -10.59
CA GLY A 176 -9.17 8.53 -10.62
C GLY A 176 -9.44 9.25 -11.95
N THR A 177 -8.69 8.93 -13.00
CA THR A 177 -8.79 9.59 -14.32
C THR A 177 -9.67 8.83 -15.30
N GLY A 178 -10.12 7.62 -14.96
CA GLY A 178 -10.77 6.68 -15.88
C GLY A 178 -9.82 5.95 -16.82
N LYS A 179 -8.52 6.31 -16.84
CA LYS A 179 -7.47 5.55 -17.52
C LYS A 179 -6.99 4.43 -16.60
N THR A 180 -6.62 3.29 -17.18
CA THR A 180 -5.99 2.17 -16.48
C THR A 180 -4.66 1.85 -17.18
N ALA A 181 -3.64 1.54 -16.40
CA ALA A 181 -2.44 0.92 -16.97
C ALA A 181 -2.81 -0.49 -17.45
N THR A 182 -2.16 -0.96 -18.51
CA THR A 182 -2.27 -2.38 -18.87
C THR A 182 -1.53 -3.24 -17.82
N SER A 183 -1.81 -4.53 -17.79
CA SER A 183 -1.13 -5.45 -16.88
C SER A 183 0.38 -5.51 -17.16
N GLU A 184 0.79 -5.40 -18.44
CA GLU A 184 2.19 -5.33 -18.83
C GLU A 184 2.87 -4.03 -18.36
N GLN A 185 2.18 -2.89 -18.43
CA GLN A 185 2.68 -1.62 -17.91
C GLN A 185 2.86 -1.64 -16.39
N ALA A 186 1.93 -2.28 -15.68
CA ALA A 186 2.04 -2.48 -14.24
C ALA A 186 3.23 -3.39 -13.90
N GLU A 187 3.37 -4.51 -14.61
CA GLU A 187 4.47 -5.47 -14.46
C GLU A 187 5.82 -4.81 -14.74
N GLU A 188 5.95 -4.04 -15.82
CA GLU A 188 7.18 -3.35 -16.20
C GLU A 188 7.76 -2.57 -15.02
N VAL A 189 6.95 -1.75 -14.36
CA VAL A 189 7.40 -0.89 -13.27
C VAL A 189 7.55 -1.66 -11.96
N CYS A 190 6.66 -2.60 -11.65
CA CYS A 190 6.81 -3.46 -10.46
C CYS A 190 8.10 -4.29 -10.52
N ARG A 191 8.44 -4.83 -11.70
CA ARG A 191 9.69 -5.54 -11.94
C ARG A 191 10.91 -4.63 -11.76
N GLU A 192 10.85 -3.39 -12.25
CA GLU A 192 11.92 -2.41 -12.05
C GLU A 192 12.11 -2.07 -10.56
N ILE A 193 11.02 -1.84 -9.81
CA ILE A 193 11.08 -1.63 -8.35
C ILE A 193 11.79 -2.81 -7.68
N ARG A 194 11.45 -4.04 -8.04
CA ARG A 194 12.12 -5.23 -7.48
C ARG A 194 13.59 -5.32 -7.87
N ALA A 195 13.96 -4.92 -9.09
CA ALA A 195 15.35 -4.85 -9.53
C ALA A 195 16.14 -3.82 -8.70
N ILE A 196 15.55 -2.65 -8.41
CA ILE A 196 16.15 -1.63 -7.55
C ILE A 196 16.40 -2.16 -6.14
N ILE A 197 15.41 -2.84 -5.53
CA ILE A 197 15.56 -3.46 -4.21
C ILE A 197 16.65 -4.54 -4.23
N ARG A 198 16.72 -5.34 -5.31
CA ARG A 198 17.78 -6.34 -5.50
C ARG A 198 19.17 -5.71 -5.55
N ASP A 199 19.31 -4.59 -6.26
CA ASP A 199 20.58 -3.85 -6.36
C ASP A 199 21.02 -3.27 -5.00
N MET A 200 20.06 -2.87 -4.14
CA MET A 200 20.33 -2.31 -2.82
C MET A 200 20.62 -3.38 -1.74
N TYR A 201 19.87 -4.49 -1.75
CA TYR A 201 19.82 -5.45 -0.63
C TYR A 201 20.14 -6.90 -1.02
N GLY A 202 20.33 -7.16 -2.31
CA GLY A 202 20.56 -8.51 -2.84
C GLY A 202 19.27 -9.25 -3.18
N ALA A 203 19.44 -10.33 -3.96
CA ALA A 203 18.32 -11.07 -4.56
C ALA A 203 17.39 -11.74 -3.53
N ARG A 204 17.94 -12.21 -2.39
CA ARG A 204 17.15 -12.86 -1.35
C ARG A 204 16.19 -11.88 -0.68
N ALA A 205 16.65 -10.70 -0.33
CA ALA A 205 15.83 -9.66 0.29
C ALA A 205 14.75 -9.18 -0.69
N ALA A 206 15.13 -8.88 -1.93
CA ALA A 206 14.18 -8.41 -2.95
C ALA A 206 13.05 -9.42 -3.24
N ARG A 207 13.31 -10.72 -3.14
CA ARG A 207 12.27 -11.74 -3.29
C ARG A 207 11.27 -11.80 -2.13
N GLY A 208 11.60 -11.22 -0.99
CA GLY A 208 10.71 -11.21 0.18
C GLY A 208 9.81 -9.98 0.29
N VAL A 209 10.04 -8.94 -0.52
CA VAL A 209 9.26 -7.69 -0.47
C VAL A 209 8.02 -7.81 -1.34
N SER A 210 6.86 -7.48 -0.79
CA SER A 210 5.62 -7.40 -1.57
C SER A 210 5.54 -6.06 -2.31
N ILE A 211 5.23 -6.12 -3.61
CA ILE A 211 5.04 -4.95 -4.47
C ILE A 211 3.60 -4.95 -4.94
N LEU A 212 2.87 -3.89 -4.63
CA LEU A 212 1.46 -3.71 -4.94
C LEU A 212 1.29 -2.79 -6.14
N TYR A 213 0.29 -3.07 -6.96
CA TYR A 213 -0.18 -2.13 -7.95
C TYR A 213 -1.18 -1.16 -7.32
N GLY A 214 -0.91 0.14 -7.36
CA GLY A 214 -1.72 1.21 -6.75
C GLY A 214 -2.51 2.03 -7.75
N GLY A 215 -2.56 1.64 -9.03
CA GLY A 215 -3.44 2.23 -10.01
C GLY A 215 -4.87 1.69 -9.93
N SER A 216 -5.66 1.94 -10.98
CA SER A 216 -7.06 1.54 -11.04
C SER A 216 -7.21 0.02 -11.15
N MET A 217 -7.31 -0.66 -10.00
CA MET A 217 -7.65 -2.09 -9.91
C MET A 217 -9.13 -2.25 -9.50
N ASN A 218 -9.82 -3.15 -10.16
CA ASN A 218 -11.23 -3.45 -9.91
C ASN A 218 -11.52 -4.93 -10.17
N ALA A 219 -12.75 -5.38 -9.89
CA ALA A 219 -13.16 -6.77 -10.04
C ALA A 219 -12.96 -7.37 -11.46
N LYS A 220 -12.88 -6.52 -12.51
CA LYS A 220 -12.76 -6.99 -13.90
C LYS A 220 -11.30 -7.22 -14.34
N ASN A 221 -10.35 -6.46 -13.78
CA ASN A 221 -8.94 -6.51 -14.18
C ASN A 221 -8.00 -7.08 -13.11
N ALA A 222 -8.53 -7.37 -11.91
CA ALA A 222 -7.72 -7.85 -10.80
C ALA A 222 -6.98 -9.15 -11.12
N ALA A 223 -7.67 -10.14 -11.70
CA ALA A 223 -7.05 -11.44 -12.02
C ALA A 223 -5.89 -11.29 -13.01
N GLU A 224 -6.03 -10.48 -14.06
CA GLU A 224 -4.98 -10.23 -15.05
C GLU A 224 -3.77 -9.50 -14.45
N LEU A 225 -4.01 -8.47 -13.61
CA LEU A 225 -2.95 -7.74 -12.93
C LEU A 225 -2.22 -8.63 -11.92
N LEU A 226 -2.96 -9.41 -11.13
CA LEU A 226 -2.39 -10.29 -10.10
C LEU A 226 -1.69 -11.53 -10.69
N ALA A 227 -1.97 -11.90 -11.94
CA ALA A 227 -1.24 -12.95 -12.64
C ALA A 227 0.19 -12.51 -13.02
N GLN A 228 0.50 -11.21 -13.03
CA GLN A 228 1.82 -10.71 -13.38
C GLN A 228 2.90 -11.12 -12.37
N PRO A 229 4.12 -11.49 -12.83
CA PRO A 229 5.17 -12.05 -11.97
C PRO A 229 5.61 -11.19 -10.80
N ASP A 230 5.63 -9.87 -10.94
CA ASP A 230 6.13 -8.93 -9.93
C ASP A 230 5.05 -8.06 -9.30
N VAL A 231 3.76 -8.34 -9.58
CA VAL A 231 2.61 -7.74 -8.90
C VAL A 231 2.11 -8.70 -7.81
N ASP A 232 2.34 -8.37 -6.54
CA ASP A 232 2.03 -9.22 -5.39
C ASP A 232 0.70 -8.85 -4.71
N GLY A 233 -0.02 -7.88 -5.26
CA GLY A 233 -1.29 -7.43 -4.70
C GLY A 233 -1.70 -6.07 -5.22
N GLY A 234 -2.58 -5.40 -4.46
CA GLY A 234 -3.10 -4.10 -4.84
C GLY A 234 -3.29 -3.14 -3.68
N LEU A 235 -3.06 -1.85 -3.95
CA LEU A 235 -3.51 -0.74 -3.10
C LEU A 235 -4.76 -0.15 -3.75
N ILE A 236 -5.93 -0.45 -3.17
CA ILE A 236 -7.24 -0.28 -3.81
C ILE A 236 -7.93 0.96 -3.27
N GLY A 237 -8.28 1.90 -4.15
CA GLY A 237 -9.06 3.09 -3.80
C GLY A 237 -10.57 2.81 -3.72
N GLY A 238 -11.36 3.45 -4.56
CA GLY A 238 -12.83 3.45 -4.52
C GLY A 238 -13.51 2.08 -4.49
N ALA A 239 -12.91 1.04 -5.10
CA ALA A 239 -13.44 -0.32 -5.06
C ALA A 239 -13.38 -0.91 -3.62
N SER A 240 -12.48 -0.46 -2.76
CA SER A 240 -12.39 -0.90 -1.37
C SER A 240 -13.53 -0.40 -0.48
N LEU A 241 -14.28 0.59 -0.95
CA LEU A 241 -15.49 1.12 -0.27
C LEU A 241 -16.76 0.33 -0.60
N LYS A 242 -16.64 -0.73 -1.41
CA LYS A 242 -17.73 -1.60 -1.85
C LYS A 242 -17.37 -3.03 -1.47
N PRO A 243 -17.99 -3.63 -0.44
CA PRO A 243 -17.59 -4.94 0.09
C PRO A 243 -17.50 -6.03 -0.97
N ASN A 244 -18.48 -6.11 -1.89
CA ASN A 244 -18.48 -7.12 -2.94
C ASN A 244 -17.37 -6.94 -3.98
N ASP A 245 -17.10 -5.70 -4.41
CA ASP A 245 -16.02 -5.39 -5.36
C ASP A 245 -14.67 -5.73 -4.72
N PHE A 246 -14.48 -5.33 -3.45
CA PHE A 246 -13.25 -5.58 -2.72
C PHE A 246 -13.03 -7.08 -2.47
N ALA A 247 -14.07 -7.81 -2.06
CA ALA A 247 -14.01 -9.25 -1.89
C ALA A 247 -13.69 -10.00 -3.19
N THR A 248 -14.21 -9.53 -4.33
CA THR A 248 -13.86 -10.09 -5.66
C THR A 248 -12.39 -9.89 -6.00
N ILE A 249 -11.84 -8.71 -5.71
CA ILE A 249 -10.40 -8.42 -5.91
C ILE A 249 -9.55 -9.34 -5.01
N ILE A 250 -9.96 -9.52 -3.75
CA ILE A 250 -9.28 -10.39 -2.79
C ILE A 250 -9.29 -11.84 -3.27
N ALA A 251 -10.43 -12.34 -3.74
CA ALA A 251 -10.56 -13.71 -4.25
C ALA A 251 -9.64 -13.99 -5.45
N ALA A 252 -9.42 -13.00 -6.31
CA ALA A 252 -8.54 -13.12 -7.47
C ALA A 252 -7.06 -13.42 -7.12
N THR A 253 -6.63 -13.21 -5.86
CA THR A 253 -5.29 -13.60 -5.40
C THR A 253 -5.11 -15.12 -5.32
N GLY A 254 -6.17 -15.88 -5.04
CA GLY A 254 -6.14 -17.35 -5.00
C GLY A 254 -5.94 -17.94 -6.39
N GLU A 255 -6.63 -17.40 -7.39
CA GLU A 255 -6.54 -17.85 -8.79
C GLU A 255 -5.16 -17.61 -9.42
N ALA A 256 -4.45 -16.59 -8.97
CA ALA A 256 -3.10 -16.24 -9.47
C ALA A 256 -1.99 -17.13 -8.91
N ASN A 257 -2.27 -17.96 -7.91
CA ASN A 257 -1.30 -18.83 -7.23
C ASN A 257 -1.46 -20.33 -7.60
N GLU A 258 -2.48 -20.68 -8.39
CA GLU A 258 -2.66 -22.00 -9.00
C GLU A 258 -1.93 -22.08 -10.37
#